data_844d2bcca7d47d229547fa91310d7ce6
#
_entry.id   844d2bcca7d47d229547fa91310d7ce6
#
_cell.length_a   1.000
_cell.length_b   1.000
_cell.length_c   1.000
_cell.angle_alpha   90.00
_cell.angle_beta   90.00
_cell.angle_gamma   90.00
#
_symmetry.space_group_name_H-M   'P 1'
#
loop_
_entity.id
_entity.type
_entity.pdbx_description
1 polymer ?
#
loop_
_entity_poly.entity_id
_entity_poly.type
_entity_poly.pdbx_seq_one_letter_code
_entity_poly.pdbx_strand_id
1 'polypeptide(L)'
;MFEGHSAAGIRGIRESSSNPRLTLPAEAEDYPDVVSQAVTSLREAGVAGPYSLLLSAAAYTAVNETSDDGYPIRRHLDQLIDGEIVWAPAIDGAFVVSARGGDYQLTLGQDLSIGYLSHDAASVELYFQETMTFLVYTDEAAVAVSPARRNRG
;
A
#
# COMPACT_ATOMS: atom_id res chain seq x y z
N MET A 1 -5.63 -7.37 1.84
CA MET A 1 -5.91 -6.40 0.77
C MET A 1 -4.68 -6.18 -0.12
N PHE A 2 -3.58 -5.58 0.33
CA PHE A 2 -2.43 -5.25 -0.54
C PHE A 2 -1.68 -6.48 -1.05
N GLU A 3 -1.34 -7.42 -0.18
CA GLU A 3 -0.56 -8.63 -0.51
C GLU A 3 -1.45 -9.86 -0.81
N GLY A 4 -2.76 -9.75 -0.59
CA GLY A 4 -3.67 -10.87 -0.73
C GLY A 4 -3.56 -11.91 0.39
N HIS A 5 -4.20 -13.06 0.19
CA HIS A 5 -4.15 -14.23 1.09
C HIS A 5 -4.30 -15.51 0.26
N SER A 6 -3.18 -16.10 -0.12
CA SER A 6 -3.14 -17.24 -1.05
C SER A 6 -3.91 -18.46 -0.55
N ALA A 7 -3.88 -18.76 0.75
CA ALA A 7 -4.60 -19.89 1.34
C ALA A 7 -6.14 -19.76 1.21
N ALA A 8 -6.65 -18.52 1.10
CA ALA A 8 -8.08 -18.25 0.87
C ALA A 8 -8.40 -17.92 -0.61
N GLY A 9 -7.41 -17.99 -1.50
CA GLY A 9 -7.58 -17.61 -2.91
C GLY A 9 -7.85 -16.12 -3.14
N ILE A 10 -7.54 -15.27 -2.16
CA ILE A 10 -7.76 -13.82 -2.25
C ILE A 10 -6.51 -13.17 -2.82
N ARG A 11 -6.62 -12.61 -4.04
CA ARG A 11 -5.54 -11.85 -4.68
C ARG A 11 -5.49 -10.43 -4.11
N GLY A 12 -4.26 -9.96 -3.83
CA GLY A 12 -4.03 -8.59 -3.38
C GLY A 12 -3.81 -7.61 -4.53
N ILE A 13 -3.76 -6.33 -4.22
CA ILE A 13 -3.50 -5.25 -5.19
C ILE A 13 -2.16 -5.48 -5.91
N ARG A 14 -1.10 -5.85 -5.15
CA ARG A 14 0.25 -6.09 -5.72
C ARG A 14 0.26 -7.21 -6.76
N GLU A 15 -0.47 -8.28 -6.51
CA GLU A 15 -0.54 -9.42 -7.42
C GLU A 15 -1.46 -9.15 -8.62
N SER A 16 -2.53 -8.39 -8.39
CA SER A 16 -3.55 -8.11 -9.40
C SER A 16 -3.16 -6.99 -10.35
N SER A 17 -2.29 -6.05 -9.92
CA SER A 17 -1.90 -4.93 -10.77
C SER A 17 -1.27 -5.38 -12.08
N SER A 18 -1.80 -4.87 -13.20
CA SER A 18 -1.29 -5.06 -14.57
C SER A 18 -0.22 -4.04 -14.95
N ASN A 19 -0.03 -2.98 -14.16
CA ASN A 19 1.00 -1.99 -14.40
C ASN A 19 2.42 -2.55 -14.17
N PRO A 20 3.45 -1.95 -14.79
CA PRO A 20 4.83 -2.29 -14.53
C PRO A 20 5.17 -2.18 -13.04
N ARG A 21 5.86 -3.18 -12.52
CA ARG A 21 6.38 -3.13 -11.14
C ARG A 21 7.59 -2.23 -11.10
N LEU A 22 7.52 -1.20 -10.26
CA LEU A 22 8.62 -0.30 -10.01
C LEU A 22 9.41 -0.73 -8.76
N THR A 23 10.63 -0.23 -8.64
CA THR A 23 11.48 -0.46 -7.46
C THR A 23 11.65 0.85 -6.72
N LEU A 24 11.39 0.84 -5.43
CA LEU A 24 11.64 1.99 -4.57
C LEU A 24 13.16 2.16 -4.42
N PRO A 25 13.72 3.34 -4.72
CA PRO A 25 15.14 3.61 -4.53
C PRO A 25 15.58 3.41 -3.07
N ALA A 26 16.89 3.27 -2.85
CA ALA A 26 17.44 3.20 -1.50
C ALA A 26 17.36 4.56 -0.79
N GLU A 27 17.57 5.63 -1.54
CA GLU A 27 17.59 7.01 -1.05
C GLU A 27 16.23 7.66 -1.27
N ALA A 28 15.73 8.35 -0.26
CA ALA A 28 14.41 8.99 -0.32
C ALA A 28 14.37 10.20 -1.26
N GLU A 29 15.53 10.78 -1.55
CA GLU A 29 15.69 11.88 -2.52
C GLU A 29 15.22 11.47 -3.92
N ASP A 30 15.34 10.20 -4.28
CA ASP A 30 14.94 9.65 -5.58
C ASP A 30 13.46 9.19 -5.63
N TYR A 31 12.72 9.27 -4.52
CA TYR A 31 11.31 8.83 -4.48
C TYR A 31 10.39 9.63 -5.41
N PRO A 32 10.56 10.96 -5.56
CA PRO A 32 9.74 11.74 -6.49
C PRO A 32 9.77 11.21 -7.92
N ASP A 33 10.94 10.77 -8.40
CA ASP A 33 11.08 10.24 -9.76
C ASP A 33 10.26 8.96 -9.96
N VAL A 34 10.33 8.04 -9.03
CA VAL A 34 9.57 6.78 -9.09
C VAL A 34 8.07 7.01 -8.92
N VAL A 35 7.66 7.95 -8.06
CA VAL A 35 6.25 8.31 -7.90
C VAL A 35 5.71 8.98 -9.17
N SER A 36 6.49 9.85 -9.81
CA SER A 36 6.14 10.46 -11.09
C SER A 36 5.96 9.41 -12.19
N GLN A 37 6.84 8.42 -12.28
CA GLN A 37 6.71 7.29 -13.20
C GLN A 37 5.43 6.48 -12.94
N ALA A 38 5.13 6.21 -11.67
CA ALA A 38 3.91 5.50 -11.28
C ALA A 38 2.64 6.25 -11.66
N VAL A 39 2.58 7.56 -11.39
CA VAL A 39 1.45 8.42 -11.80
C VAL A 39 1.31 8.45 -13.33
N THR A 40 2.43 8.51 -14.06
CA THR A 40 2.42 8.47 -15.53
C THR A 40 1.83 7.15 -16.02
N SER A 41 2.25 6.01 -15.47
CA SER A 41 1.71 4.70 -15.82
C SER A 41 0.19 4.61 -15.61
N LEU A 42 -0.33 5.15 -14.49
CA LEU A 42 -1.77 5.20 -14.24
C LEU A 42 -2.51 6.05 -15.29
N ARG A 43 -1.96 7.22 -15.66
CA ARG A 43 -2.55 8.10 -16.66
C ARG A 43 -2.55 7.47 -18.04
N GLU A 44 -1.46 6.82 -18.44
CA GLU A 44 -1.34 6.09 -19.71
C GLU A 44 -2.32 4.91 -19.80
N ALA A 45 -2.59 4.24 -18.67
CA ALA A 45 -3.63 3.21 -18.57
C ALA A 45 -5.06 3.78 -18.56
N GLY A 46 -5.24 5.11 -18.68
CA GLY A 46 -6.56 5.76 -18.66
C GLY A 46 -7.21 5.84 -17.27
N VAL A 47 -6.44 5.64 -16.22
CA VAL A 47 -6.93 5.71 -14.84
C VAL A 47 -6.86 7.16 -14.35
N ALA A 48 -8.02 7.75 -14.04
CA ALA A 48 -8.09 9.11 -13.51
C ALA A 48 -7.72 9.15 -12.00
N GLY A 49 -7.23 10.32 -11.55
CA GLY A 49 -7.03 10.62 -10.13
C GLY A 49 -8.35 10.92 -9.39
N PRO A 50 -8.27 11.37 -8.12
CA PRO A 50 -7.02 11.69 -7.44
C PRO A 50 -6.15 10.46 -7.18
N TYR A 51 -4.82 10.68 -7.13
CA TYR A 51 -3.86 9.60 -6.85
C TYR A 51 -3.34 9.75 -5.42
N SER A 52 -3.31 8.65 -4.68
CA SER A 52 -2.75 8.58 -3.32
C SER A 52 -1.50 7.73 -3.29
N LEU A 53 -0.55 8.12 -2.45
CA LEU A 53 0.71 7.42 -2.22
C LEU A 53 0.68 6.73 -0.85
N LEU A 54 0.77 5.42 -0.84
CA LEU A 54 0.87 4.63 0.38
C LEU A 54 2.33 4.23 0.58
N LEU A 55 2.86 4.51 1.75
CA LEU A 55 4.25 4.24 2.10
C LEU A 55 4.34 3.28 3.29
N SER A 56 5.24 2.31 3.19
CA SER A 56 5.63 1.49 4.35
C SER A 56 6.16 2.37 5.49
N ALA A 57 6.22 1.84 6.72
CA ALA A 57 6.70 2.60 7.87
C ALA A 57 8.09 3.21 7.62
N ALA A 58 9.03 2.43 7.06
CA ALA A 58 10.38 2.91 6.76
C ALA A 58 10.40 4.00 5.69
N ALA A 59 9.65 3.80 4.59
CA ALA A 59 9.59 4.78 3.51
C ALA A 59 8.91 6.09 3.94
N TYR A 60 7.86 6.00 4.74
CA TYR A 60 7.17 7.18 5.28
C TYR A 60 8.08 8.00 6.21
N THR A 61 8.83 7.35 7.08
CA THR A 61 9.81 8.01 7.96
C THR A 61 10.89 8.69 7.12
N ALA A 62 11.47 7.97 6.14
CA ALA A 62 12.50 8.52 5.26
C ALA A 62 12.03 9.78 4.53
N VAL A 63 10.81 9.77 3.98
CA VAL A 63 10.21 10.95 3.29
C VAL A 63 10.07 12.17 4.21
N ASN A 64 9.74 11.95 5.48
CA ASN A 64 9.55 13.06 6.43
C ASN A 64 10.86 13.61 7.01
N GLU A 65 11.92 12.79 7.02
CA GLU A 65 13.23 13.16 7.58
C GLU A 65 14.22 13.67 6.53
N THR A 66 13.96 13.41 5.24
CA THR A 66 14.88 13.75 4.15
C THR A 66 14.48 15.04 3.45
N SER A 67 15.48 15.82 3.06
CA SER A 67 15.32 16.98 2.18
C SER A 67 16.40 16.97 1.09
N ASP A 68 16.03 17.38 -0.11
CA ASP A 68 16.91 17.60 -1.23
C ASP A 68 17.25 19.09 -1.33
N ASP A 69 18.53 19.45 -1.22
CA ASP A 69 19.03 20.84 -1.19
C ASP A 69 18.23 21.77 -0.25
N GLY A 70 17.78 21.23 0.90
CA GLY A 70 16.99 21.97 1.89
C GLY A 70 15.47 22.02 1.60
N TYR A 71 15.01 21.40 0.51
CA TYR A 71 13.58 21.26 0.21
C TYR A 71 13.04 19.90 0.65
N PRO A 72 12.03 19.82 1.55
CA PRO A 72 11.54 18.57 2.07
C PRO A 72 10.98 17.64 0.96
N ILE A 73 11.44 16.40 0.91
CA ILE A 73 10.97 15.41 -0.06
C ILE A 73 9.45 15.25 -0.04
N ARG A 74 8.84 15.30 1.15
CA ARG A 74 7.39 15.25 1.29
C ARG A 74 6.67 16.29 0.44
N ARG A 75 7.20 17.52 0.36
CA ARG A 75 6.60 18.59 -0.45
C ARG A 75 6.72 18.33 -1.95
N HIS A 76 7.81 17.69 -2.40
CA HIS A 76 7.93 17.25 -3.78
C HIS A 76 6.84 16.21 -4.10
N LEU A 77 6.64 15.23 -3.22
CA LEU A 77 5.61 14.21 -3.39
C LEU A 77 4.19 14.80 -3.36
N ASP A 78 3.90 15.73 -2.46
CA ASP A 78 2.61 16.43 -2.38
C ASP A 78 2.27 17.21 -3.68
N GLN A 79 3.27 17.57 -4.49
CA GLN A 79 3.06 18.22 -5.78
C GLN A 79 2.80 17.23 -6.93
N LEU A 80 3.22 15.99 -6.79
CA LEU A 80 3.07 14.95 -7.82
C LEU A 80 1.73 14.23 -7.73
N ILE A 81 1.17 14.16 -6.52
CA ILE A 81 -0.10 13.52 -6.24
C ILE A 81 -1.14 14.55 -5.80
N ASP A 82 -2.38 14.32 -6.18
CA ASP A 82 -3.54 15.17 -5.84
C ASP A 82 -4.44 14.54 -4.76
N GLY A 83 -4.02 13.38 -4.24
CA GLY A 83 -4.61 12.68 -3.10
C GLY A 83 -3.73 12.78 -1.84
N GLU A 84 -3.71 11.73 -1.04
CA GLU A 84 -3.06 11.70 0.26
C GLU A 84 -1.76 10.87 0.24
N ILE A 85 -0.79 11.28 1.08
CA ILE A 85 0.36 10.44 1.46
C ILE A 85 0.00 9.69 2.74
N VAL A 86 -0.19 8.38 2.64
CA VAL A 86 -0.71 7.52 3.70
C VAL A 86 0.40 6.67 4.33
N TRP A 87 0.47 6.68 5.65
CA TRP A 87 1.29 5.75 6.42
C TRP A 87 0.63 4.36 6.44
N ALA A 88 1.28 3.37 5.84
CA ALA A 88 0.76 2.01 5.68
C ALA A 88 1.77 0.98 6.20
N PRO A 89 1.89 0.78 7.51
CA PRO A 89 2.95 -0.05 8.10
C PRO A 89 2.86 -1.54 7.75
N ALA A 90 1.71 -1.98 7.26
CA ALA A 90 1.47 -3.38 6.89
C ALA A 90 1.88 -3.72 5.44
N ILE A 91 2.44 -2.75 4.68
CA ILE A 91 2.94 -3.00 3.32
C ILE A 91 4.46 -2.95 3.27
N ASP A 92 5.03 -3.59 2.25
CA ASP A 92 6.43 -3.44 1.89
C ASP A 92 6.58 -2.49 0.70
N GLY A 93 7.54 -1.53 0.79
CA GLY A 93 7.75 -0.52 -0.24
C GLY A 93 6.66 0.53 -0.28
N ALA A 94 6.04 0.71 -1.43
CA ALA A 94 5.00 1.72 -1.65
C ALA A 94 3.94 1.26 -2.67
N PHE A 95 2.84 1.99 -2.71
CA PHE A 95 1.83 1.91 -3.78
C PHE A 95 1.40 3.32 -4.18
N VAL A 96 1.24 3.53 -5.49
CA VAL A 96 0.47 4.67 -6.01
C VAL A 96 -0.86 4.12 -6.51
N VAL A 97 -1.95 4.63 -5.97
CA VAL A 97 -3.30 4.13 -6.26
C VAL A 97 -4.23 5.26 -6.67
N SER A 98 -5.17 4.95 -7.56
CA SER A 98 -6.31 5.84 -7.81
C SER A 98 -7.26 5.81 -6.61
N ALA A 99 -7.66 6.98 -6.14
CA ALA A 99 -8.64 7.17 -5.08
C ALA A 99 -10.02 7.62 -5.62
N ARG A 100 -10.26 7.47 -6.94
CA ARG A 100 -11.54 7.83 -7.58
C ARG A 100 -12.72 6.98 -7.11
N GLY A 101 -12.47 5.83 -6.48
CA GLY A 101 -13.47 4.87 -6.03
C GLY A 101 -13.91 3.88 -7.11
N GLY A 102 -14.46 2.74 -6.68
CA GLY A 102 -15.00 1.70 -7.57
C GLY A 102 -13.98 0.67 -8.09
N ASP A 103 -12.69 0.90 -7.90
CA ASP A 103 -11.64 0.00 -8.40
C ASP A 103 -11.41 -1.22 -7.51
N TYR A 104 -11.76 -1.10 -6.23
CA TYR A 104 -11.57 -2.14 -5.21
C TYR A 104 -12.79 -2.28 -4.33
N GLN A 105 -13.05 -3.50 -3.86
CA GLN A 105 -14.12 -3.77 -2.89
C GLN A 105 -13.59 -4.63 -1.75
N LEU A 106 -13.70 -4.12 -0.53
CA LEU A 106 -13.57 -4.89 0.70
C LEU A 106 -14.97 -5.18 1.24
N THR A 107 -15.30 -6.46 1.42
CA THR A 107 -16.56 -6.87 2.02
C THR A 107 -16.28 -7.54 3.35
N LEU A 108 -16.86 -7.01 4.42
CA LEU A 108 -16.84 -7.60 5.75
C LEU A 108 -18.10 -8.46 5.93
N GLY A 109 -17.91 -9.74 6.18
CA GLY A 109 -19.02 -10.62 6.51
C GLY A 109 -19.35 -10.57 7.98
N GLN A 110 -18.34 -10.71 8.83
CA GLN A 110 -18.42 -10.53 10.29
C GLN A 110 -17.29 -9.61 10.71
N ASP A 111 -17.64 -8.53 11.40
CA ASP A 111 -16.66 -7.62 11.97
C ASP A 111 -15.90 -8.29 13.12
N LEU A 112 -14.74 -7.71 13.49
CA LEU A 112 -13.89 -8.25 14.54
C LEU A 112 -14.69 -8.52 15.80
N SER A 113 -14.71 -9.79 16.21
CA SER A 113 -15.34 -10.23 17.44
C SER A 113 -14.37 -10.98 18.32
N ILE A 114 -14.60 -10.92 19.64
CA ILE A 114 -13.84 -11.63 20.64
C ILE A 114 -14.76 -12.70 21.21
N GLY A 115 -14.33 -13.96 21.12
CA GLY A 115 -15.02 -15.09 21.72
C GLY A 115 -14.21 -15.72 22.84
N TYR A 116 -14.92 -16.36 23.75
CA TYR A 116 -14.32 -17.16 24.82
C TYR A 116 -14.05 -18.58 24.29
N LEU A 117 -12.88 -19.11 24.55
CA LEU A 117 -12.48 -20.47 24.18
C LEU A 117 -12.46 -21.40 25.40
N SER A 118 -11.67 -21.07 26.42
CA SER A 118 -11.51 -21.86 27.62
C SER A 118 -10.90 -21.03 28.77
N HIS A 119 -10.88 -21.62 29.98
CA HIS A 119 -10.11 -21.06 31.09
C HIS A 119 -9.58 -22.14 32.02
N ASP A 120 -8.53 -21.82 32.73
CA ASP A 120 -8.04 -22.56 33.89
C ASP A 120 -7.99 -21.62 35.13
N ALA A 121 -7.35 -22.07 36.22
CA ALA A 121 -7.28 -21.30 37.45
C ALA A 121 -6.43 -20.02 37.36
N ALA A 122 -5.60 -19.87 36.30
CA ALA A 122 -4.60 -18.82 36.16
C ALA A 122 -4.77 -18.01 34.85
N SER A 123 -5.49 -18.53 33.86
CA SER A 123 -5.59 -17.92 32.53
C SER A 123 -6.97 -18.08 31.91
N VAL A 124 -7.29 -17.16 31.01
CA VAL A 124 -8.48 -17.20 30.13
C VAL A 124 -7.99 -17.14 28.69
N GLU A 125 -8.42 -18.12 27.90
CA GLU A 125 -8.17 -18.15 26.46
C GLU A 125 -9.34 -17.51 25.71
N LEU A 126 -9.02 -16.54 24.89
CA LEU A 126 -9.96 -15.86 24.00
C LEU A 126 -9.55 -16.08 22.56
N TYR A 127 -10.50 -16.05 21.63
CA TYR A 127 -10.20 -16.03 20.21
C TYR A 127 -10.75 -14.78 19.55
N PHE A 128 -10.08 -14.33 18.49
CA PHE A 128 -10.56 -13.28 17.61
C PHE A 128 -11.10 -13.90 16.34
N GLN A 129 -12.20 -13.39 15.86
CA GLN A 129 -12.81 -13.82 14.62
C GLN A 129 -13.23 -12.61 13.80
N GLU A 130 -12.85 -12.64 12.52
CA GLU A 130 -13.26 -11.69 11.50
C GLU A 130 -13.42 -12.45 10.18
N THR A 131 -14.41 -12.11 9.37
CA THR A 131 -14.57 -12.65 8.03
C THR A 131 -14.62 -11.53 7.02
N MET A 132 -13.74 -11.60 6.02
CA MET A 132 -13.67 -10.61 4.97
C MET A 132 -13.34 -11.24 3.62
N THR A 133 -13.69 -10.56 2.55
CA THR A 133 -13.17 -10.82 1.20
C THR A 133 -12.79 -9.52 0.52
N PHE A 134 -11.89 -9.62 -0.46
CA PHE A 134 -11.38 -8.48 -1.20
C PHE A 134 -11.38 -8.78 -2.70
N LEU A 135 -11.87 -7.85 -3.49
CA LEU A 135 -11.94 -7.92 -4.93
C LEU A 135 -11.25 -6.71 -5.56
N VAL A 136 -10.53 -6.96 -6.64
CA VAL A 136 -9.96 -5.95 -7.52
C VAL A 136 -10.79 -5.95 -8.81
N TYR A 137 -11.45 -4.83 -9.11
CA TYR A 137 -12.25 -4.65 -10.31
C TYR A 137 -11.44 -4.03 -11.45
N THR A 138 -10.49 -3.14 -11.10
CA THR A 138 -9.62 -2.45 -12.06
C THR A 138 -8.17 -2.73 -11.68
N ASP A 139 -7.53 -3.62 -12.44
CA ASP A 139 -6.15 -4.04 -12.19
C ASP A 139 -5.11 -2.97 -12.58
N GLU A 140 -5.48 -2.01 -13.44
CA GLU A 140 -4.66 -0.85 -13.78
C GLU A 140 -4.69 0.27 -12.72
N ALA A 141 -5.59 0.20 -11.72
CA ALA A 141 -5.81 1.31 -10.79
C ALA A 141 -4.73 1.48 -9.69
N ALA A 142 -3.70 0.65 -9.69
CA ALA A 142 -2.55 0.76 -8.81
C ALA A 142 -1.23 0.46 -9.50
N VAL A 143 -0.17 1.11 -9.04
CA VAL A 143 1.22 0.74 -9.33
C VAL A 143 1.89 0.29 -8.03
N ALA A 144 2.40 -0.94 -8.03
CA ALA A 144 3.17 -1.48 -6.91
C ALA A 144 4.65 -1.08 -7.03
N VAL A 145 5.19 -0.50 -5.98
CA VAL A 145 6.61 -0.11 -5.89
C VAL A 145 7.26 -0.98 -4.81
N SER A 146 8.03 -1.96 -5.23
CA SER A 146 8.69 -2.91 -4.33
C SER A 146 9.94 -2.30 -3.69
N PRO A 147 10.29 -2.65 -2.46
CA PRO A 147 11.53 -2.16 -1.85
C PRO A 147 12.74 -2.63 -2.67
N ALA A 148 13.80 -1.83 -2.69
CA ALA A 148 15.08 -2.27 -3.24
C ALA A 148 15.52 -3.57 -2.55
N ARG A 149 15.95 -4.57 -3.32
CA ARG A 149 16.48 -5.81 -2.76
C ARG A 149 17.73 -5.46 -1.94
N ARG A 150 17.67 -5.63 -0.63
CA ARG A 150 18.88 -5.64 0.19
C ARG A 150 19.75 -6.81 -0.29
N ASN A 151 20.85 -6.52 -0.92
CA ASN A 151 21.91 -7.52 -1.08
C ASN A 151 22.36 -7.92 0.33
N ARG A 152 21.98 -9.13 0.74
CA ARG A 152 22.63 -9.78 1.89
C ARG A 152 24.00 -10.20 1.39
N GLY A 153 25.01 -9.37 1.65
CA GLY A 153 26.39 -9.79 1.62
C GLY A 153 26.69 -10.77 2.74
#